data_872f06a2667307a6d41a26b543e099d4
#
_entry.id   872f06a2667307a6d41a26b543e099d4
#
_cell.length_a   1.000
_cell.length_b   1.000
_cell.length_c   1.000
_cell.angle_alpha   90.00
_cell.angle_beta   90.00
_cell.angle_gamma   90.00
#
_symmetry.space_group_name_H-M   'P 1'
#
loop_
_entity.id
_entity.type
_entity.pdbx_description
1 polymer ?
#
loop_
_entity_poly.entity_id
_entity_poly.type
_entity_poly.pdbx_seq_one_letter_code
_entity_poly.pdbx_strand_id
1 'polypeptide(L)'
;MERGYKAQVISCMFLKIRKFYLIKHPITEMTKKSTNTVWHKATITRADREALHKHKSVILWFTGLSGSGKSTLAHAMEENLQKACVSSYVLDGDNVRHGLCSDLGHSDSDRVENIRRVGELAKLMMEAGTITLTAFISPFKSDRDDARKRMPHGDFLEIFCQCPIETCEQRDVKGFYKNARASEFPFFTGIGSPYEAPERPELVVNTHELTLDESIQKLKFPSF
;
A
#
# COMPACT_ATOMS: atom_id res chain seq x y z
N MET A 1 5.82 -27.41 18.72
CA MET A 1 5.93 -25.97 19.00
C MET A 1 5.60 -25.06 17.81
N GLU A 2 5.76 -25.50 16.55
CA GLU A 2 5.47 -24.66 15.36
C GLU A 2 3.98 -24.37 15.08
N ARG A 3 3.06 -25.26 15.46
CA ARG A 3 1.61 -25.05 15.18
C ARG A 3 0.97 -23.93 16.03
N GLY A 4 1.47 -23.69 17.23
CA GLY A 4 0.98 -22.62 18.11
C GLY A 4 1.35 -21.22 17.64
N TYR A 5 2.52 -21.08 17.01
CA TYR A 5 3.02 -19.80 16.50
C TYR A 5 2.23 -19.31 15.27
N LYS A 6 1.83 -20.25 14.40
CA LYS A 6 1.00 -19.95 13.19
C LYS A 6 -0.38 -19.42 13.55
N ALA A 7 -1.03 -20.00 14.56
CA ALA A 7 -2.35 -19.55 14.99
C ALA A 7 -2.33 -18.17 15.69
N GLN A 8 -1.25 -17.87 16.40
CA GLN A 8 -1.10 -16.62 17.15
C GLN A 8 -0.85 -15.41 16.24
N VAL A 9 -0.04 -15.53 15.20
CA VAL A 9 0.25 -14.44 14.24
C VAL A 9 -1.01 -14.06 13.45
N ILE A 10 -1.79 -15.06 13.02
CA ILE A 10 -3.04 -14.87 12.29
C ILE A 10 -4.14 -14.28 13.19
N SER A 11 -4.31 -14.80 14.38
CA SER A 11 -5.33 -14.34 15.34
C SER A 11 -5.05 -12.90 15.79
N CYS A 12 -3.80 -12.52 15.95
CA CYS A 12 -3.37 -11.23 16.45
C CYS A 12 -3.64 -10.09 15.47
N MET A 13 -3.48 -10.33 14.16
CA MET A 13 -3.73 -9.33 13.12
C MET A 13 -5.23 -9.01 12.95
N PHE A 14 -6.14 -9.97 13.28
CA PHE A 14 -7.57 -9.84 13.00
C PHE A 14 -8.45 -9.38 14.17
N LEU A 15 -8.01 -9.51 15.40
CA LEU A 15 -8.81 -9.12 16.58
C LEU A 15 -8.94 -7.59 16.73
N LYS A 16 -8.03 -6.80 16.18
CA LYS A 16 -8.08 -5.33 16.26
C LYS A 16 -9.07 -4.68 15.29
N ILE A 17 -9.30 -5.31 14.14
CA ILE A 17 -10.20 -4.77 13.12
C ILE A 17 -11.66 -4.77 13.61
N ARG A 18 -12.01 -5.63 14.56
CA ARG A 18 -13.40 -5.85 14.98
C ARG A 18 -14.00 -4.82 15.94
N LYS A 19 -13.19 -3.99 16.61
CA LYS A 19 -13.68 -3.12 17.72
C LYS A 19 -14.05 -1.68 17.33
N PHE A 20 -13.87 -1.28 16.06
CA PHE A 20 -14.05 0.13 15.66
C PHE A 20 -15.24 0.43 14.72
N TYR A 21 -16.16 -0.50 14.43
CA TYR A 21 -17.12 -0.31 13.35
C TYR A 21 -18.58 -0.51 13.68
N LEU A 22 -19.27 0.58 13.68
CA LEU A 22 -20.69 0.76 13.28
C LEU A 22 -20.93 2.25 12.93
N ILE A 23 -20.42 2.68 11.78
CA ILE A 23 -20.94 3.91 11.14
C ILE A 23 -21.06 3.64 9.64
N LYS A 24 -22.31 3.59 9.14
CA LYS A 24 -22.63 3.51 7.73
C LYS A 24 -22.39 4.88 7.09
N HIS A 25 -21.44 4.99 6.16
CA HIS A 25 -21.36 6.14 5.27
C HIS A 25 -21.81 5.76 3.86
N PRO A 26 -22.53 6.63 3.14
CA PRO A 26 -22.98 6.37 1.79
C PRO A 26 -21.81 6.37 0.80
N ILE A 27 -21.81 5.41 -0.10
CA ILE A 27 -20.87 5.33 -1.22
C ILE A 27 -21.17 6.50 -2.15
N THR A 28 -20.23 7.43 -2.29
CA THR A 28 -20.33 8.53 -3.26
C THR A 28 -20.24 7.95 -4.67
N GLU A 29 -21.25 8.13 -5.49
CA GLU A 29 -21.28 7.70 -6.88
C GLU A 29 -20.16 8.40 -7.68
N MET A 30 -19.20 7.60 -8.15
CA MET A 30 -18.23 8.07 -9.14
C MET A 30 -18.92 8.15 -10.52
N THR A 31 -18.76 9.27 -11.20
CA THR A 31 -19.30 9.49 -12.55
C THR A 31 -18.79 8.42 -13.52
N LYS A 32 -19.67 7.52 -13.95
CA LYS A 32 -19.37 6.48 -14.95
C LYS A 32 -19.12 7.11 -16.32
N LYS A 33 -17.92 6.96 -16.86
CA LYS A 33 -17.62 7.30 -18.27
C LYS A 33 -18.24 6.31 -19.30
N SER A 34 -18.53 5.08 -18.88
CA SER A 34 -19.12 4.05 -19.74
C SER A 34 -20.57 3.82 -19.35
N THR A 35 -21.49 4.01 -20.30
CA THR A 35 -22.95 3.81 -20.13
C THR A 35 -23.39 2.35 -20.38
N ASN A 36 -22.53 1.50 -20.93
CA ASN A 36 -22.84 0.13 -21.38
C ASN A 36 -22.25 -0.96 -20.46
N THR A 37 -21.91 -0.62 -19.22
CA THR A 37 -21.37 -1.59 -18.26
C THR A 37 -22.39 -1.90 -17.18
N VAL A 38 -22.67 -3.21 -16.98
CA VAL A 38 -23.53 -3.72 -15.91
C VAL A 38 -22.66 -4.47 -14.91
N TRP A 39 -22.86 -4.18 -13.62
CA TRP A 39 -22.16 -4.92 -12.58
C TRP A 39 -22.74 -6.31 -12.43
N HIS A 40 -21.93 -7.35 -12.63
CA HIS A 40 -22.30 -8.73 -12.40
C HIS A 40 -22.00 -9.13 -10.96
N LYS A 41 -23.01 -9.62 -10.24
CA LYS A 41 -22.82 -10.17 -8.91
C LYS A 41 -22.16 -11.55 -9.04
N ALA A 42 -20.93 -11.68 -8.52
CA ALA A 42 -20.26 -12.97 -8.44
C ALA A 42 -20.93 -13.91 -7.43
N THR A 43 -21.01 -15.20 -7.75
CA THR A 43 -21.47 -16.23 -6.82
C THR A 43 -20.46 -16.44 -5.67
N ILE A 44 -19.16 -16.41 -6.00
CA ILE A 44 -18.08 -16.51 -5.01
C ILE A 44 -17.72 -15.11 -4.54
N THR A 45 -17.88 -14.86 -3.26
CA THR A 45 -17.65 -13.58 -2.60
C THR A 45 -16.21 -13.46 -2.06
N ARG A 46 -15.82 -12.26 -1.62
CA ARG A 46 -14.60 -12.05 -0.85
C ARG A 46 -14.57 -12.91 0.42
N ALA A 47 -15.69 -13.00 1.12
CA ALA A 47 -15.79 -13.80 2.33
C ALA A 47 -15.51 -15.30 2.09
N ASP A 48 -15.98 -15.85 0.96
CA ASP A 48 -15.70 -17.23 0.58
C ASP A 48 -14.21 -17.46 0.30
N ARG A 49 -13.54 -16.50 -0.35
CA ARG A 49 -12.09 -16.55 -0.61
C ARG A 49 -11.28 -16.40 0.68
N GLU A 50 -11.67 -15.50 1.58
CA GLU A 50 -11.05 -15.35 2.90
C GLU A 50 -11.20 -16.62 3.74
N ALA A 51 -12.35 -17.29 3.67
CA ALA A 51 -12.56 -18.58 4.33
C ALA A 51 -11.66 -19.67 3.75
N LEU A 52 -11.50 -19.73 2.42
CA LEU A 52 -10.58 -20.64 1.74
C LEU A 52 -9.12 -20.39 2.14
N HIS A 53 -8.70 -19.14 2.14
CA HIS A 53 -7.33 -18.73 2.50
C HIS A 53 -7.07 -18.75 4.00
N LYS A 54 -8.11 -18.86 4.84
CA LYS A 54 -8.04 -18.84 6.31
C LYS A 54 -7.44 -17.56 6.89
N HIS A 55 -7.56 -16.46 6.16
CA HIS A 55 -7.16 -15.13 6.63
C HIS A 55 -8.04 -14.06 5.98
N LYS A 56 -8.05 -12.87 6.58
CA LYS A 56 -8.68 -11.69 5.99
C LYS A 56 -7.78 -11.08 4.92
N SER A 57 -8.40 -10.42 3.96
CA SER A 57 -7.70 -9.62 2.97
C SER A 57 -7.76 -8.15 3.36
N VAL A 58 -6.65 -7.45 3.19
CA VAL A 58 -6.49 -6.01 3.47
C VAL A 58 -5.48 -5.42 2.51
N ILE A 59 -5.46 -4.10 2.40
CA ILE A 59 -4.42 -3.37 1.68
C ILE A 59 -3.47 -2.72 2.69
N LEU A 60 -2.18 -3.00 2.55
CA LEU A 60 -1.10 -2.32 3.24
C LEU A 60 -0.50 -1.31 2.27
N TRP A 61 -0.85 -0.04 2.43
CA TRP A 61 -0.44 1.05 1.53
C TRP A 61 0.80 1.75 2.04
N PHE A 62 1.98 1.35 1.51
CA PHE A 62 3.24 1.98 1.87
C PHE A 62 3.44 3.25 1.05
N THR A 63 3.64 4.38 1.72
CA THR A 63 3.94 5.68 1.12
C THR A 63 5.20 6.29 1.75
N GLY A 64 5.86 7.20 1.04
CA GLY A 64 7.09 7.87 1.47
C GLY A 64 7.98 8.25 0.28
N LEU A 65 9.03 9.02 0.53
CA LEU A 65 9.98 9.49 -0.48
C LEU A 65 10.68 8.32 -1.23
N SER A 66 11.23 8.58 -2.39
CA SER A 66 12.18 7.65 -3.02
C SER A 66 13.32 7.34 -2.04
N GLY A 67 13.80 6.10 -1.98
CA GLY A 67 14.84 5.73 -1.01
C GLY A 67 14.40 5.59 0.45
N SER A 68 13.11 5.84 0.78
CA SER A 68 12.60 5.69 2.16
C SER A 68 12.41 4.23 2.62
N GLY A 69 12.76 3.24 1.81
CA GLY A 69 12.68 1.82 2.19
C GLY A 69 11.34 1.13 1.98
N LYS A 70 10.38 1.75 1.29
CA LYS A 70 9.04 1.17 1.03
C LYS A 70 9.07 -0.23 0.44
N SER A 71 9.75 -0.39 -0.70
CA SER A 71 9.84 -1.69 -1.40
C SER A 71 10.53 -2.74 -0.54
N THR A 72 11.63 -2.38 0.10
CA THR A 72 12.36 -3.26 1.02
C THR A 72 11.44 -3.77 2.14
N LEU A 73 10.69 -2.84 2.76
CA LEU A 73 9.80 -3.19 3.87
C LEU A 73 8.60 -4.00 3.40
N ALA A 74 8.01 -3.66 2.24
CA ALA A 74 6.88 -4.39 1.66
C ALA A 74 7.26 -5.84 1.32
N HIS A 75 8.41 -6.06 0.65
CA HIS A 75 8.87 -7.40 0.31
C HIS A 75 9.26 -8.22 1.56
N ALA A 76 9.93 -7.62 2.53
CA ALA A 76 10.25 -8.31 3.78
C ALA A 76 8.97 -8.69 4.58
N MET A 77 7.93 -7.85 4.52
CA MET A 77 6.63 -8.19 5.10
C MET A 77 5.95 -9.32 4.32
N GLU A 78 6.00 -9.31 2.99
CA GLU A 78 5.49 -10.39 2.13
C GLU A 78 6.16 -11.73 2.47
N GLU A 79 7.49 -11.76 2.63
CA GLU A 79 8.20 -12.97 3.07
C GLU A 79 7.71 -13.49 4.42
N ASN A 80 7.43 -12.60 5.37
CA ASN A 80 6.88 -12.99 6.67
C ASN A 80 5.46 -13.57 6.53
N LEU A 81 4.63 -12.97 5.69
CA LEU A 81 3.28 -13.47 5.38
C LEU A 81 3.36 -14.83 4.71
N GLN A 82 4.26 -15.02 3.74
CA GLN A 82 4.48 -16.29 3.05
C GLN A 82 4.91 -17.39 4.04
N LYS A 83 5.86 -17.10 4.95
CA LYS A 83 6.27 -18.04 6.01
C LYS A 83 5.09 -18.43 6.93
N ALA A 84 4.12 -17.54 7.10
CA ALA A 84 2.88 -17.79 7.84
C ALA A 84 1.79 -18.46 7.00
N CYS A 85 2.06 -18.83 5.74
CA CYS A 85 1.11 -19.40 4.79
C CYS A 85 -0.08 -18.46 4.51
N VAL A 86 0.16 -17.17 4.46
CA VAL A 86 -0.82 -16.13 4.14
C VAL A 86 -0.65 -15.70 2.68
N SER A 87 -1.74 -15.71 1.91
CA SER A 87 -1.73 -15.25 0.52
C SER A 87 -1.53 -13.74 0.47
N SER A 88 -0.44 -13.31 -0.15
CA SER A 88 -0.07 -11.90 -0.26
C SER A 88 0.58 -11.59 -1.60
N TYR A 89 0.56 -10.31 -2.01
CA TYR A 89 1.22 -9.85 -3.23
C TYR A 89 1.67 -8.39 -3.10
N VAL A 90 2.91 -8.12 -3.51
CA VAL A 90 3.46 -6.76 -3.56
C VAL A 90 3.23 -6.15 -4.93
N LEU A 91 2.52 -5.02 -4.95
CA LEU A 91 2.47 -4.10 -6.09
C LEU A 91 3.56 -3.06 -5.91
N ASP A 92 4.69 -3.25 -6.57
CA ASP A 92 5.81 -2.31 -6.55
C ASP A 92 5.68 -1.28 -7.67
N GLY A 93 6.04 -0.02 -7.37
CA GLY A 93 5.87 1.11 -8.29
C GLY A 93 6.67 0.96 -9.59
N ASP A 94 7.87 0.42 -9.54
CA ASP A 94 8.68 0.19 -10.73
C ASP A 94 8.10 -0.96 -11.57
N ASN A 95 7.74 -2.07 -10.93
CA ASN A 95 7.19 -3.24 -11.63
C ASN A 95 5.88 -2.92 -12.35
N VAL A 96 4.98 -2.17 -11.72
CA VAL A 96 3.70 -1.77 -12.32
C VAL A 96 3.90 -0.86 -13.55
N ARG A 97 4.96 -0.06 -13.56
CA ARG A 97 5.31 0.80 -14.70
C ARG A 97 5.88 0.04 -15.91
N HIS A 98 6.32 -1.20 -15.74
CA HIS A 98 6.70 -2.06 -16.89
C HIS A 98 5.49 -2.64 -17.65
N GLY A 99 4.30 -2.63 -17.06
CA GLY A 99 3.08 -3.19 -17.65
C GLY A 99 1.89 -2.27 -17.53
N LEU A 100 1.11 -2.40 -16.45
CA LEU A 100 -0.17 -1.72 -16.24
C LEU A 100 -0.12 -0.19 -16.44
N CYS A 101 1.00 0.44 -16.14
CA CYS A 101 1.20 1.88 -16.23
C CYS A 101 2.37 2.26 -17.14
N SER A 102 2.71 1.42 -18.13
CA SER A 102 3.81 1.66 -19.07
C SER A 102 3.57 2.84 -20.03
N ASP A 103 2.33 3.25 -20.17
CA ASP A 103 1.89 4.42 -20.95
C ASP A 103 1.99 5.75 -20.18
N LEU A 104 2.32 5.71 -18.88
CA LEU A 104 2.39 6.90 -18.02
C LEU A 104 3.84 7.34 -17.79
N GLY A 105 4.04 8.66 -17.88
CA GLY A 105 5.29 9.32 -17.51
C GLY A 105 5.38 9.66 -16.01
N HIS A 106 6.05 10.78 -15.70
CA HIS A 106 6.29 11.25 -14.33
C HIS A 106 5.72 12.64 -14.05
N SER A 107 4.87 13.19 -14.93
CA SER A 107 4.13 14.42 -14.66
C SER A 107 3.17 14.20 -13.47
N ASP A 108 2.70 15.29 -12.88
CA ASP A 108 1.75 15.18 -11.76
C ASP A 108 0.46 14.49 -12.19
N SER A 109 -0.04 14.76 -13.41
CA SER A 109 -1.21 14.06 -13.97
C SER A 109 -0.98 12.55 -14.16
N ASP A 110 0.21 12.16 -14.63
CA ASP A 110 0.57 10.74 -14.76
C ASP A 110 0.67 10.04 -13.40
N ARG A 111 1.15 10.75 -12.40
CA ARG A 111 1.22 10.22 -11.01
C ARG A 111 -0.17 10.00 -10.43
N VAL A 112 -1.08 10.97 -10.60
CA VAL A 112 -2.48 10.85 -10.18
C VAL A 112 -3.13 9.63 -10.84
N GLU A 113 -3.00 9.49 -12.18
CA GLU A 113 -3.55 8.36 -12.91
C GLU A 113 -2.90 7.02 -12.51
N ASN A 114 -1.58 7.01 -12.26
CA ASN A 114 -0.88 5.84 -11.77
C ASN A 114 -1.49 5.36 -10.43
N ILE A 115 -1.64 6.27 -9.46
CA ILE A 115 -2.22 5.92 -8.15
C ILE A 115 -3.68 5.52 -8.26
N ARG A 116 -4.46 6.13 -9.16
CA ARG A 116 -5.83 5.70 -9.45
C ARG A 116 -5.87 4.25 -9.95
N ARG A 117 -5.04 3.88 -10.94
CA ARG A 117 -4.98 2.51 -11.48
C ARG A 117 -4.54 1.51 -10.43
N VAL A 118 -3.51 1.85 -9.65
CA VAL A 118 -3.01 1.01 -8.55
C VAL A 118 -4.09 0.79 -7.49
N GLY A 119 -4.85 1.83 -7.14
CA GLY A 119 -5.97 1.72 -6.20
C GLY A 119 -7.05 0.74 -6.68
N GLU A 120 -7.43 0.79 -7.97
CA GLU A 120 -8.39 -0.16 -8.55
C GLU A 120 -7.83 -1.60 -8.55
N LEU A 121 -6.56 -1.78 -8.96
CA LEU A 121 -5.93 -3.10 -8.94
C LEU A 121 -5.83 -3.65 -7.52
N ALA A 122 -5.40 -2.84 -6.56
CA ALA A 122 -5.29 -3.26 -5.15
C ALA A 122 -6.66 -3.70 -4.60
N LYS A 123 -7.75 -3.01 -4.98
CA LYS A 123 -9.10 -3.40 -4.63
C LYS A 123 -9.47 -4.79 -5.18
N LEU A 124 -9.20 -5.03 -6.46
CA LEU A 124 -9.48 -6.33 -7.09
C LEU A 124 -8.69 -7.46 -6.42
N MET A 125 -7.42 -7.22 -6.11
CA MET A 125 -6.57 -8.20 -5.41
C MET A 125 -7.08 -8.47 -3.99
N MET A 126 -7.50 -7.44 -3.26
CA MET A 126 -8.13 -7.59 -1.94
C MET A 126 -9.45 -8.37 -2.05
N GLU A 127 -10.29 -8.08 -3.03
CA GLU A 127 -11.54 -8.83 -3.27
C GLU A 127 -11.26 -10.29 -3.68
N ALA A 128 -10.11 -10.57 -4.29
CA ALA A 128 -9.63 -11.93 -4.55
C ALA A 128 -9.18 -12.68 -3.27
N GLY A 129 -9.24 -12.04 -2.10
CA GLY A 129 -8.88 -12.63 -0.81
C GLY A 129 -7.40 -12.53 -0.46
N THR A 130 -6.62 -11.68 -1.16
CA THR A 130 -5.17 -11.54 -1.00
C THR A 130 -4.85 -10.32 -0.12
N ILE A 131 -3.87 -10.43 0.77
CA ILE A 131 -3.27 -9.26 1.41
C ILE A 131 -2.42 -8.55 0.37
N THR A 132 -2.80 -7.33 0.01
CA THR A 132 -2.13 -6.56 -1.04
C THR A 132 -1.22 -5.50 -0.41
N LEU A 133 0.06 -5.57 -0.70
CA LEU A 133 1.04 -4.59 -0.26
C LEU A 133 1.35 -3.66 -1.44
N THR A 134 1.20 -2.35 -1.28
CA THR A 134 1.52 -1.40 -2.35
C THR A 134 2.74 -0.56 -1.95
N ALA A 135 3.77 -0.50 -2.78
CA ALA A 135 4.99 0.26 -2.50
C ALA A 135 5.16 1.40 -3.52
N PHE A 136 4.49 2.52 -3.27
CA PHE A 136 4.49 3.70 -4.14
C PHE A 136 4.86 4.97 -3.36
N ILE A 137 5.48 5.95 -4.03
CA ILE A 137 5.68 7.27 -3.43
C ILE A 137 4.32 7.86 -3.04
N SER A 138 3.32 7.78 -3.96
CA SER A 138 1.97 8.34 -3.79
C SER A 138 1.98 9.72 -3.11
N PRO A 139 2.56 10.74 -3.81
CA PRO A 139 2.98 11.97 -3.15
C PRO A 139 1.81 12.83 -2.68
N PHE A 140 0.66 12.76 -3.34
CA PHE A 140 -0.48 13.61 -3.05
C PHE A 140 -1.44 12.95 -2.07
N LYS A 141 -1.83 13.68 -1.03
CA LYS A 141 -2.77 13.23 -0.01
C LYS A 141 -4.14 12.89 -0.62
N SER A 142 -4.62 13.73 -1.55
CA SER A 142 -5.88 13.51 -2.25
C SER A 142 -5.97 12.14 -2.91
N ASP A 143 -4.89 11.70 -3.56
CA ASP A 143 -4.86 10.44 -4.31
C ASP A 143 -4.89 9.23 -3.35
N ARG A 144 -4.19 9.33 -2.21
CA ARG A 144 -4.22 8.30 -1.17
C ARG A 144 -5.59 8.24 -0.50
N ASP A 145 -6.20 9.40 -0.21
CA ASP A 145 -7.56 9.49 0.33
C ASP A 145 -8.58 8.90 -0.65
N ASP A 146 -8.42 9.15 -1.95
CA ASP A 146 -9.30 8.60 -2.98
C ASP A 146 -9.12 7.09 -3.16
N ALA A 147 -7.89 6.58 -3.06
CA ALA A 147 -7.66 5.14 -3.00
C ALA A 147 -8.34 4.52 -1.76
N ARG A 148 -8.17 5.13 -0.58
CA ARG A 148 -8.82 4.70 0.68
C ARG A 148 -10.34 4.67 0.58
N LYS A 149 -10.98 5.70 0.01
CA LYS A 149 -12.44 5.78 -0.14
C LYS A 149 -13.05 4.65 -0.99
N ARG A 150 -12.26 4.01 -1.85
CA ARG A 150 -12.71 2.88 -2.70
C ARG A 150 -12.84 1.58 -1.91
N MET A 151 -12.26 1.51 -0.72
CA MET A 151 -12.19 0.32 0.10
C MET A 151 -13.24 0.36 1.21
N PRO A 152 -13.73 -0.79 1.65
CA PRO A 152 -14.48 -0.87 2.89
C PRO A 152 -13.64 -0.30 4.04
N HIS A 153 -14.32 0.30 4.99
CA HIS A 153 -13.64 0.89 6.13
C HIS A 153 -12.84 -0.16 6.92
N GLY A 154 -11.57 0.13 7.19
CA GLY A 154 -10.64 -0.75 7.91
C GLY A 154 -9.83 -1.71 7.02
N ASP A 155 -10.15 -1.76 5.73
CA ASP A 155 -9.44 -2.62 4.79
C ASP A 155 -8.26 -1.93 4.10
N PHE A 156 -8.06 -0.62 4.35
CA PHE A 156 -6.94 0.16 3.85
C PHE A 156 -6.11 0.68 5.02
N LEU A 157 -4.88 0.21 5.14
CA LEU A 157 -3.95 0.58 6.20
C LEU A 157 -2.78 1.37 5.57
N GLU A 158 -2.74 2.67 5.82
CA GLU A 158 -1.68 3.55 5.34
C GLU A 158 -0.46 3.44 6.24
N ILE A 159 0.68 3.08 5.64
CA ILE A 159 1.96 2.90 6.32
C ILE A 159 2.93 3.96 5.79
N PHE A 160 3.24 4.92 6.63
CA PHE A 160 4.18 5.97 6.30
C PHE A 160 5.61 5.53 6.61
N CYS A 161 6.40 5.27 5.56
CA CYS A 161 7.83 5.04 5.64
C CYS A 161 8.54 6.40 5.79
N GLN A 162 8.60 6.87 7.04
CA GLN A 162 9.21 8.15 7.37
C GLN A 162 10.73 8.05 7.28
N CYS A 163 11.32 8.93 6.47
CA CYS A 163 12.76 9.03 6.30
C CYS A 163 13.11 10.47 5.88
N PRO A 164 14.08 11.14 6.54
CA PRO A 164 14.56 12.43 6.11
C PRO A 164 15.08 12.38 4.68
N ILE A 165 14.88 13.48 3.91
CA ILE A 165 15.29 13.53 2.51
C ILE A 165 16.79 13.35 2.36
N GLU A 166 17.58 13.89 3.28
CA GLU A 166 19.03 13.77 3.31
C GLU A 166 19.49 12.31 3.39
N THR A 167 18.78 11.50 4.21
CA THR A 167 19.04 10.06 4.32
C THR A 167 18.61 9.32 3.05
N CYS A 168 17.49 9.72 2.45
CA CYS A 168 17.04 9.17 1.17
C CYS A 168 18.04 9.48 0.04
N GLU A 169 18.58 10.70 0.01
CA GLU A 169 19.64 11.11 -0.94
C GLU A 169 20.93 10.31 -0.74
N GLN A 170 21.35 10.08 0.51
CA GLN A 170 22.54 9.25 0.80
C GLN A 170 22.36 7.81 0.33
N ARG A 171 21.15 7.27 0.44
CA ARG A 171 20.83 5.92 -0.03
C ARG A 171 20.80 5.80 -1.54
N ASP A 172 20.33 6.81 -2.24
CA ASP A 172 20.12 6.99 -3.69
C ASP A 172 20.56 5.83 -4.61
N VAL A 173 20.04 4.65 -4.33
CA VAL A 173 20.44 3.36 -4.96
C VAL A 173 20.34 3.40 -6.50
N LYS A 174 19.49 4.29 -7.02
CA LYS A 174 19.20 4.42 -8.46
C LYS A 174 19.82 5.68 -9.10
N GLY A 175 20.51 6.52 -8.33
CA GLY A 175 21.06 7.79 -8.79
C GLY A 175 20.02 8.86 -9.13
N PHE A 176 18.77 8.66 -8.72
CA PHE A 176 17.65 9.56 -9.08
C PHE A 176 17.75 10.92 -8.39
N TYR A 177 18.20 10.97 -7.14
CA TYR A 177 18.42 12.24 -6.44
C TYR A 177 19.56 13.04 -7.08
N LYS A 178 20.66 12.38 -7.44
CA LYS A 178 21.78 13.02 -8.14
C LYS A 178 21.31 13.68 -9.45
N ASN A 179 20.53 12.96 -10.24
CA ASN A 179 20.00 13.47 -11.52
C ASN A 179 18.95 14.57 -11.29
N ALA A 180 18.11 14.46 -10.25
CA ALA A 180 17.16 15.52 -9.91
C ALA A 180 17.85 16.82 -9.48
N ARG A 181 18.93 16.74 -8.68
CA ARG A 181 19.75 17.90 -8.31
C ARG A 181 20.47 18.52 -9.51
N ALA A 182 20.82 17.71 -10.51
CA ALA A 182 21.36 18.19 -11.78
C ALA A 182 20.28 18.76 -12.74
N SER A 183 19.02 18.88 -12.28
CA SER A 183 17.86 19.34 -13.08
C SER A 183 17.49 18.44 -14.26
N GLU A 184 17.97 17.19 -14.28
CA GLU A 184 17.60 16.20 -15.30
C GLU A 184 16.19 15.64 -15.09
N PHE A 185 15.68 15.68 -13.83
CA PHE A 185 14.33 15.27 -13.45
C PHE A 185 13.57 16.40 -12.77
N PRO A 186 12.96 17.35 -13.52
CA PRO A 186 12.37 18.56 -12.96
C PRO A 186 11.19 18.31 -12.01
N PHE A 187 10.49 17.19 -12.14
CA PHE A 187 9.32 16.83 -11.33
C PHE A 187 9.63 15.75 -10.28
N PHE A 188 10.88 15.62 -9.84
CA PHE A 188 11.23 14.60 -8.85
C PHE A 188 10.66 14.93 -7.48
N THR A 189 9.90 13.97 -6.90
CA THR A 189 9.23 14.16 -5.61
C THR A 189 10.22 14.41 -4.48
N GLY A 190 10.03 15.48 -3.74
CA GLY A 190 10.89 15.93 -2.65
C GLY A 190 11.96 16.94 -3.08
N ILE A 191 12.15 17.19 -4.40
CA ILE A 191 13.05 18.21 -4.93
C ILE A 191 12.28 19.20 -5.82
N GLY A 192 11.81 18.78 -6.99
CA GLY A 192 11.07 19.63 -7.94
C GLY A 192 9.55 19.48 -7.83
N SER A 193 9.05 18.48 -7.12
CA SER A 193 7.63 18.23 -6.86
C SER A 193 7.42 17.92 -5.37
N PRO A 194 6.31 18.35 -4.75
CA PRO A 194 6.07 18.16 -3.33
C PRO A 194 5.78 16.70 -2.98
N TYR A 195 6.04 16.34 -1.71
CA TYR A 195 5.52 15.16 -1.05
C TYR A 195 4.67 15.60 0.14
N GLU A 196 3.40 15.25 0.12
CA GLU A 196 2.45 15.55 1.19
C GLU A 196 2.44 14.38 2.17
N ALA A 197 3.10 14.53 3.32
CA ALA A 197 3.14 13.50 4.35
C ALA A 197 1.73 13.16 4.85
N PRO A 198 1.43 11.88 5.15
CA PRO A 198 0.15 11.50 5.75
C PRO A 198 -0.07 12.20 7.10
N GLU A 199 -1.28 12.74 7.32
CA GLU A 199 -1.63 13.37 8.60
C GLU A 199 -2.00 12.35 9.67
N ARG A 200 -2.67 11.27 9.29
CA ARG A 200 -3.17 10.23 10.19
C ARG A 200 -3.02 8.84 9.56
N PRO A 201 -1.79 8.39 9.30
CA PRO A 201 -1.56 7.03 8.83
C PRO A 201 -1.87 6.04 9.95
N GLU A 202 -2.25 4.83 9.62
CA GLU A 202 -2.44 3.76 10.60
C GLU A 202 -1.12 3.39 11.27
N LEU A 203 0.01 3.55 10.55
CA LEU A 203 1.34 3.30 11.11
C LEU A 203 2.40 4.23 10.52
N VAL A 204 3.28 4.72 11.38
CA VAL A 204 4.51 5.41 11.00
C VAL A 204 5.71 4.51 11.31
N VAL A 205 6.55 4.25 10.32
CA VAL A 205 7.79 3.49 10.45
C VAL A 205 8.97 4.41 10.14
N ASN A 206 9.79 4.71 11.16
CA ASN A 206 11.00 5.53 11.03
C ASN A 206 12.14 4.68 10.43
N THR A 207 12.14 4.52 9.13
CA THR A 207 13.06 3.62 8.42
C THR A 207 14.52 4.09 8.42
N HIS A 208 14.81 5.26 8.91
CA HIS A 208 16.18 5.78 9.08
C HIS A 208 16.76 5.44 10.47
N GLU A 209 15.90 5.16 11.45
CA GLU A 209 16.30 4.84 12.82
C GLU A 209 16.24 3.33 13.09
N LEU A 210 15.30 2.64 12.47
CA LEU A 210 15.01 1.25 12.72
C LEU A 210 15.70 0.33 11.70
N THR A 211 16.18 -0.80 12.18
CA THR A 211 16.56 -1.92 11.34
C THR A 211 15.34 -2.48 10.60
N LEU A 212 15.57 -3.31 9.57
CA LEU A 212 14.49 -3.96 8.84
C LEU A 212 13.64 -4.85 9.75
N ASP A 213 14.29 -5.63 10.64
CA ASP A 213 13.59 -6.52 11.57
C ASP A 213 12.73 -5.76 12.58
N GLU A 214 13.23 -4.66 13.14
CA GLU A 214 12.46 -3.78 14.04
C GLU A 214 11.28 -3.13 13.29
N SER A 215 11.48 -2.72 12.04
CA SER A 215 10.43 -2.20 11.19
C SER A 215 9.33 -3.23 10.92
N ILE A 216 9.71 -4.48 10.63
CA ILE A 216 8.77 -5.60 10.46
C ILE A 216 8.04 -5.91 11.78
N GLN A 217 8.71 -5.84 12.94
CA GLN A 217 8.04 -6.03 14.23
C GLN A 217 6.98 -4.96 14.48
N LYS A 218 7.20 -3.71 14.06
CA LYS A 218 6.18 -2.65 14.11
C LYS A 218 4.97 -2.95 13.21
N LEU A 219 5.20 -3.56 12.03
CA LEU A 219 4.15 -3.99 11.12
C LEU A 219 3.36 -5.19 11.64
N LYS A 220 3.93 -5.97 12.52
CA LYS A 220 3.17 -6.95 13.29
C LYS A 220 2.30 -6.15 14.24
N PHE A 221 1.10 -5.81 13.78
CA PHE A 221 0.11 -5.13 14.61
C PHE A 221 0.03 -5.89 15.93
N PRO A 222 0.27 -5.25 17.10
CA PRO A 222 0.26 -5.95 18.35
C PRO A 222 -1.08 -6.62 18.53
N SER A 223 -1.07 -7.84 19.09
CA SER A 223 -2.28 -8.51 19.56
C SER A 223 -2.99 -7.57 20.51
N PHE A 224 -4.21 -7.29 20.23
CA PHE A 224 -5.10 -6.58 21.09
C PHE A 224 -6.00 -7.57 21.80
#